data_bcf816bad46e6581548fe230fc39272e
#
_entry.id   bcf816bad46e6581548fe230fc39272e
#
_cell.length_a   1.000
_cell.length_b   1.000
_cell.length_c   1.000
_cell.angle_alpha   90.00
_cell.angle_beta   90.00
_cell.angle_gamma   90.00
#
_symmetry.space_group_name_H-M   'P 1'
#
loop_
_entity.id
_entity.type
_entity.pdbx_description
1 polymer ?
#
loop_
_entity_poly.entity_id
_entity_poly.type
_entity_poly.pdbx_seq_one_letter_code
_entity_poly.pdbx_strand_id
1 'polypeptide(L)'
;HEAQMDRLAVALGMDPVNLRLRNALEPGDRLPTGQVITGTLPVAEVLRACAGHPSAAVGSDDPMARPGGAGRTADANDVVRGEAVAVGFKNLMFSEGFDDSSAARCVLHRGVATITCACAEVGQGFVTLVRQIVGEVLGVDEVVLAPVETTSIGSAGSTSASRQTWMSGGAVQMACESVRRELLTRVATTHDVSVHDLMLVDGRVCSLPGSGSGAEYLPIDLPLDEATAEAVEADVLHRHAPTLPLDGDGQGDAHVSFAVSAHRAIVDVDPDLGLVKVVELTTAQDVGRVLPPLQALGQ
;
A
#
# COMPACT_ATOMS: atom_id res chain seq x y z
N HIS A 1 5.50 10.04 22.80
CA HIS A 1 5.38 11.36 22.12
C HIS A 1 3.95 11.89 22.29
N GLU A 2 2.90 11.17 21.90
CA GLU A 2 1.53 11.67 21.86
C GLU A 2 0.97 12.06 23.26
N ALA A 3 1.27 11.29 24.31
CA ALA A 3 0.93 11.68 25.69
C ALA A 3 1.64 12.98 26.15
N GLN A 4 2.81 13.29 25.59
CA GLN A 4 3.50 14.55 25.82
C GLN A 4 2.76 15.71 25.15
N MET A 5 2.24 15.50 23.93
CA MET A 5 1.42 16.48 23.23
C MET A 5 0.14 16.80 23.99
N ASP A 6 -0.51 15.79 24.57
CA ASP A 6 -1.71 16.00 25.41
C ASP A 6 -1.38 16.81 26.67
N ARG A 7 -0.28 16.47 27.37
CA ARG A 7 0.18 17.24 28.54
C ARG A 7 0.54 18.68 28.19
N LEU A 8 1.16 18.90 27.04
CA LEU A 8 1.48 20.23 26.55
C LEU A 8 0.20 21.02 26.22
N ALA A 9 -0.76 20.38 25.58
CA ALA A 9 -2.06 20.99 25.27
C ALA A 9 -2.76 21.48 26.56
N VAL A 10 -2.81 20.62 27.59
CA VAL A 10 -3.35 21.00 28.91
C VAL A 10 -2.61 22.19 29.51
N ALA A 11 -1.27 22.17 29.48
CA ALA A 11 -0.46 23.26 30.03
C ALA A 11 -0.65 24.60 29.29
N LEU A 12 -1.00 24.55 27.99
CA LEU A 12 -1.29 25.71 27.16
C LEU A 12 -2.76 26.13 27.19
N GLY A 13 -3.63 25.39 27.85
CA GLY A 13 -5.09 25.60 27.79
C GLY A 13 -5.64 25.43 26.39
N MET A 14 -5.07 24.55 25.59
CA MET A 14 -5.41 24.30 24.20
C MET A 14 -6.03 22.92 24.02
N ASP A 15 -6.97 22.80 23.10
CA ASP A 15 -7.48 21.50 22.65
C ASP A 15 -6.36 20.64 22.06
N PRO A 16 -6.23 19.35 22.42
CA PRO A 16 -5.15 18.48 21.97
C PRO A 16 -5.11 18.27 20.44
N VAL A 17 -6.27 18.24 19.77
CA VAL A 17 -6.34 18.13 18.30
C VAL A 17 -5.86 19.42 17.66
N ASN A 18 -6.29 20.57 18.17
CA ASN A 18 -5.85 21.87 17.66
C ASN A 18 -4.35 22.10 17.83
N LEU A 19 -3.76 21.63 18.93
CA LEU A 19 -2.30 21.69 19.10
C LEU A 19 -1.58 20.88 18.01
N ARG A 20 -2.06 19.67 17.72
CA ARG A 20 -1.49 18.82 16.68
C ARG A 20 -1.68 19.43 15.28
N LEU A 21 -2.85 19.98 14.98
CA LEU A 21 -3.11 20.67 13.71
C LEU A 21 -2.19 21.85 13.47
N ARG A 22 -1.82 22.59 14.52
CA ARG A 22 -0.86 23.70 14.43
C ARG A 22 0.58 23.25 14.15
N ASN A 23 0.89 22.01 14.48
CA ASN A 23 2.23 21.42 14.31
C ASN A 23 2.24 20.35 13.21
N ALA A 24 1.14 20.20 12.47
CA ALA A 24 1.07 19.27 11.37
C ALA A 24 2.02 19.69 10.26
N LEU A 25 2.81 18.72 9.79
CA LEU A 25 3.74 18.92 8.68
C LEU A 25 2.97 19.08 7.36
N GLU A 26 3.49 19.95 6.50
CA GLU A 26 2.96 20.20 5.16
C GLU A 26 4.08 20.02 4.11
N PRO A 27 3.72 19.83 2.82
CA PRO A 27 4.71 19.84 1.74
C PRO A 27 5.55 21.14 1.76
N GLY A 28 6.86 21.00 1.72
CA GLY A 28 7.82 22.09 1.86
C GLY A 28 8.42 22.25 3.26
N ASP A 29 7.81 21.66 4.27
CA ASP A 29 8.38 21.63 5.62
C ASP A 29 9.62 20.73 5.71
N ARG A 30 10.39 20.92 6.76
CA ARG A 30 11.59 20.13 7.06
C ARG A 30 11.36 19.17 8.20
N LEU A 31 11.76 17.92 8.01
CA LEU A 31 11.88 16.95 9.08
C LEU A 31 13.03 17.30 10.04
N PRO A 32 13.05 16.73 11.24
CA PRO A 32 14.21 16.88 12.15
C PRO A 32 15.54 16.45 11.53
N THR A 33 15.52 15.56 10.53
CA THR A 33 16.69 15.13 9.73
C THR A 33 17.12 16.14 8.66
N GLY A 34 16.47 17.30 8.57
CA GLY A 34 16.72 18.30 7.53
C GLY A 34 16.08 18.02 6.18
N GLN A 35 15.59 16.82 5.96
CA GLN A 35 14.90 16.43 4.71
C GLN A 35 13.67 17.29 4.48
N VAL A 36 13.52 17.82 3.27
CA VAL A 36 12.32 18.57 2.84
C VAL A 36 11.26 17.60 2.35
N ILE A 37 10.02 17.79 2.80
CA ILE A 37 8.88 17.02 2.34
C ILE A 37 8.49 17.51 0.94
N THR A 38 8.73 16.68 -0.08
CA THR A 38 8.44 17.00 -1.49
C THR A 38 7.15 16.35 -2.01
N GLY A 39 6.67 15.29 -1.35
CA GLY A 39 5.44 14.56 -1.71
C GLY A 39 4.25 14.99 -0.86
N THR A 40 3.12 14.32 -1.07
CA THR A 40 1.93 14.48 -0.23
C THR A 40 2.19 13.94 1.16
N LEU A 41 1.82 14.69 2.19
CA LEU A 41 1.83 14.28 3.59
C LEU A 41 0.62 14.91 4.29
N PRO A 42 -0.61 14.37 4.10
CA PRO A 42 -1.86 14.99 4.52
C PRO A 42 -2.14 14.77 6.01
N VAL A 43 -1.20 15.16 6.89
CA VAL A 43 -1.30 14.95 8.35
C VAL A 43 -2.54 15.62 8.92
N ALA A 44 -2.80 16.87 8.50
CA ALA A 44 -3.93 17.65 9.01
C ALA A 44 -5.28 17.07 8.57
N GLU A 45 -5.39 16.61 7.31
CA GLU A 45 -6.60 16.01 6.77
C GLU A 45 -6.94 14.70 7.47
N VAL A 46 -5.95 13.82 7.62
CA VAL A 46 -6.08 12.53 8.30
C VAL A 46 -6.48 12.74 9.75
N LEU A 47 -5.85 13.70 10.44
CA LEU A 47 -6.19 14.03 11.83
C LEU A 47 -7.62 14.58 11.95
N ARG A 48 -8.05 15.50 11.08
CA ARG A 48 -9.41 16.03 11.08
C ARG A 48 -10.45 14.95 10.79
N ALA A 49 -10.20 14.08 9.82
CA ALA A 49 -11.08 12.98 9.47
C ALA A 49 -11.28 12.03 10.66
N CYS A 50 -10.19 11.69 11.35
CA CYS A 50 -10.22 10.82 12.51
C CYS A 50 -10.94 11.47 13.71
N ALA A 51 -10.56 12.69 14.08
CA ALA A 51 -11.11 13.39 15.24
C ALA A 51 -12.57 13.81 15.01
N GLY A 52 -12.96 14.15 13.79
CA GLY A 52 -14.32 14.56 13.42
C GLY A 52 -15.27 13.42 13.11
N HIS A 53 -14.84 12.16 13.14
CA HIS A 53 -15.72 11.04 12.88
C HIS A 53 -16.77 10.93 13.99
N PRO A 54 -18.08 10.79 13.66
CA PRO A 54 -19.12 10.64 14.67
C PRO A 54 -18.83 9.45 15.58
N SER A 55 -18.89 9.66 16.89
CA SER A 55 -18.80 8.56 17.84
C SER A 55 -20.06 7.72 17.80
N ALA A 56 -19.92 6.41 17.89
CA ALA A 56 -21.06 5.53 18.12
C ALA A 56 -21.78 5.91 19.43
N ALA A 57 -23.10 5.82 19.43
CA ALA A 57 -23.87 6.05 20.63
C ALA A 57 -23.41 5.07 21.72
N VAL A 58 -22.90 5.61 22.81
CA VAL A 58 -22.27 4.81 23.85
C VAL A 58 -23.14 4.83 25.08
N GLY A 59 -23.66 3.69 25.42
CA GLY A 59 -24.37 3.39 26.60
C GLY A 59 -24.96 1.99 26.45
N SER A 60 -24.46 1.08 27.23
CA SER A 60 -25.03 -0.27 27.31
C SER A 60 -25.24 -0.60 28.77
N ASP A 61 -26.46 -0.98 29.13
CA ASP A 61 -26.77 -1.60 30.43
C ASP A 61 -26.22 -3.03 30.52
N ASP A 62 -25.64 -3.53 29.39
CA ASP A 62 -25.06 -4.86 29.37
C ASP A 62 -23.79 -4.92 30.23
N PRO A 63 -23.75 -5.77 31.27
CA PRO A 63 -22.55 -5.96 32.09
C PRO A 63 -21.32 -6.39 31.29
N MET A 64 -21.51 -7.08 30.14
CA MET A 64 -20.44 -7.49 29.26
C MET A 64 -19.77 -6.32 28.53
N ALA A 65 -20.47 -5.19 28.41
CA ALA A 65 -19.93 -3.98 27.82
C ALA A 65 -19.01 -3.19 28.76
N ARG A 66 -18.96 -3.56 30.04
CA ARG A 66 -18.14 -2.89 31.06
C ARG A 66 -16.71 -3.40 31.12
N PRO A 67 -15.77 -2.64 31.72
CA PRO A 67 -14.44 -3.13 32.02
C PRO A 67 -14.48 -4.43 32.81
N GLY A 68 -13.71 -5.45 32.38
CA GLY A 68 -13.66 -6.77 33.00
C GLY A 68 -14.79 -7.73 32.64
N GLY A 69 -15.82 -7.30 31.91
CA GLY A 69 -16.92 -8.15 31.42
C GLY A 69 -17.72 -8.79 32.59
N ALA A 70 -18.36 -9.93 32.34
CA ALA A 70 -19.29 -10.56 33.28
C ALA A 70 -18.66 -11.07 34.59
N GLY A 71 -17.33 -11.15 34.69
CA GLY A 71 -16.68 -11.77 35.84
C GLY A 71 -16.23 -10.81 36.94
N ARG A 72 -15.97 -9.55 36.61
CA ARG A 72 -15.43 -8.54 37.53
C ARG A 72 -15.81 -7.14 37.04
N THR A 73 -17.03 -6.76 37.24
CA THR A 73 -17.45 -5.41 36.88
C THR A 73 -17.45 -4.53 38.13
N ALA A 74 -16.80 -3.38 38.02
CA ALA A 74 -17.09 -2.28 38.94
C ALA A 74 -18.54 -1.87 38.89
N ASP A 75 -19.00 -1.16 39.89
CA ASP A 75 -20.28 -0.46 39.80
C ASP A 75 -20.26 0.46 38.57
N ALA A 76 -21.36 0.53 37.84
CA ALA A 76 -21.44 1.36 36.64
C ALA A 76 -21.13 2.85 36.92
N ASN A 77 -21.31 3.28 38.17
CA ASN A 77 -21.05 4.65 38.61
C ASN A 77 -19.56 4.94 38.83
N ASP A 78 -18.72 3.93 38.94
CA ASP A 78 -17.26 4.06 39.17
C ASP A 78 -16.46 4.03 37.88
N VAL A 79 -17.09 3.73 36.75
CA VAL A 79 -16.44 3.69 35.42
C VAL A 79 -16.26 5.10 34.87
N VAL A 80 -15.05 5.45 34.54
CA VAL A 80 -14.68 6.75 33.93
C VAL A 80 -14.40 6.57 32.46
N ARG A 81 -15.03 7.38 31.61
CA ARG A 81 -14.76 7.42 30.18
C ARG A 81 -13.63 8.38 29.85
N GLY A 82 -12.70 7.92 29.02
CA GLY A 82 -11.63 8.71 28.46
C GLY A 82 -11.63 8.66 26.94
N GLU A 83 -11.17 9.73 26.32
CA GLU A 83 -10.97 9.84 24.90
C GLU A 83 -9.61 10.47 24.62
N ALA A 84 -8.89 9.96 23.61
CA ALA A 84 -7.63 10.53 23.15
C ALA A 84 -7.44 10.31 21.64
N VAL A 85 -6.65 11.21 21.03
CA VAL A 85 -6.28 11.15 19.62
C VAL A 85 -4.76 11.10 19.53
N ALA A 86 -4.24 10.23 18.66
CA ALA A 86 -2.83 10.14 18.33
C ALA A 86 -2.66 10.24 16.80
N VAL A 87 -1.56 10.84 16.37
CA VAL A 87 -1.20 10.95 14.96
C VAL A 87 0.26 10.58 14.76
N GLY A 88 0.56 9.94 13.65
CA GLY A 88 1.92 9.59 13.31
C GLY A 88 2.12 9.45 11.81
N PHE A 89 3.38 9.53 11.41
CA PHE A 89 3.80 9.16 10.07
C PHE A 89 4.97 8.20 10.16
N LYS A 90 5.06 7.31 9.18
CA LYS A 90 6.10 6.30 9.10
C LYS A 90 6.72 6.32 7.71
N ASN A 91 8.06 6.31 7.66
CA ASN A 91 8.77 6.11 6.41
C ASN A 91 8.43 4.75 5.79
N LEU A 92 8.27 4.73 4.48
CA LEU A 92 8.06 3.54 3.68
C LEU A 92 9.39 3.11 3.06
N MET A 93 9.54 1.80 2.87
CA MET A 93 10.72 1.17 2.28
C MET A 93 11.97 1.29 3.17
N PHE A 94 13.07 0.70 2.75
CA PHE A 94 14.35 0.94 3.41
C PHE A 94 14.89 2.32 3.04
N SER A 95 15.69 2.88 3.93
CA SER A 95 16.11 4.27 3.90
C SER A 95 17.59 4.39 4.25
N GLU A 96 18.09 5.62 4.41
CA GLU A 96 19.43 5.92 4.90
C GLU A 96 20.56 5.34 4.04
N GLY A 97 20.37 5.39 2.72
CA GLY A 97 21.38 4.91 1.75
C GLY A 97 21.36 3.39 1.52
N PHE A 98 20.40 2.67 2.08
CA PHE A 98 20.27 1.25 1.81
C PHE A 98 19.83 1.02 0.35
N ASP A 99 20.56 0.17 -0.40
CA ASP A 99 20.19 -0.23 -1.76
C ASP A 99 19.08 -1.27 -1.71
N ASP A 100 17.84 -0.79 -1.66
CA ASP A 100 16.65 -1.65 -1.64
C ASP A 100 16.24 -2.02 -3.05
N SER A 101 16.05 -3.31 -3.28
CA SER A 101 15.64 -3.86 -4.57
C SER A 101 14.68 -5.04 -4.44
N SER A 102 13.98 -5.34 -5.52
CA SER A 102 13.13 -6.52 -5.63
C SER A 102 13.20 -7.09 -7.05
N ALA A 103 13.51 -8.38 -7.18
CA ALA A 103 13.49 -9.10 -8.43
C ALA A 103 12.12 -9.78 -8.66
N ALA A 104 11.67 -9.77 -9.91
CA ALA A 104 10.51 -10.55 -10.35
C ALA A 104 10.70 -11.05 -11.77
N ARG A 105 10.10 -12.20 -12.07
CA ARG A 105 10.00 -12.78 -13.41
C ARG A 105 8.54 -13.02 -13.75
N CYS A 106 8.16 -12.69 -14.98
CA CYS A 106 6.87 -13.02 -15.56
C CYS A 106 7.08 -13.89 -16.80
N VAL A 107 6.38 -15.00 -16.88
CA VAL A 107 6.29 -15.86 -18.07
C VAL A 107 4.83 -15.94 -18.48
N LEU A 108 4.52 -15.50 -19.69
CA LEU A 108 3.18 -15.62 -20.28
C LEU A 108 3.21 -16.70 -21.35
N HIS A 109 2.49 -17.78 -21.12
CA HIS A 109 2.43 -18.92 -22.03
C HIS A 109 1.01 -19.45 -22.11
N ARG A 110 0.46 -19.54 -23.33
CA ARG A 110 -0.90 -20.01 -23.62
C ARG A 110 -1.97 -19.33 -22.76
N GLY A 111 -1.87 -18.02 -22.61
CA GLY A 111 -2.82 -17.22 -21.84
C GLY A 111 -2.66 -17.32 -20.32
N VAL A 112 -1.72 -18.10 -19.80
CA VAL A 112 -1.44 -18.24 -18.36
C VAL A 112 -0.22 -17.43 -17.99
N ALA A 113 -0.34 -16.59 -16.98
CA ALA A 113 0.80 -15.83 -16.42
C ALA A 113 1.41 -16.55 -15.21
N THR A 114 2.67 -16.92 -15.31
CA THR A 114 3.43 -17.46 -14.19
C THR A 114 4.36 -16.40 -13.64
N ILE A 115 4.18 -16.05 -12.38
CA ILE A 115 4.98 -15.04 -11.69
C ILE A 115 5.91 -15.70 -10.68
N THR A 116 7.18 -15.35 -10.75
CA THR A 116 8.19 -15.73 -9.75
C THR A 116 8.69 -14.45 -9.08
N CYS A 117 8.54 -14.36 -7.75
CA CYS A 117 9.03 -13.26 -6.93
C CYS A 117 9.29 -13.81 -5.52
N ALA A 118 10.52 -13.61 -5.00
CA ALA A 118 10.95 -14.17 -3.72
C ALA A 118 10.37 -13.46 -2.49
N CYS A 119 9.14 -12.94 -2.61
CA CYS A 119 8.41 -12.26 -1.56
C CYS A 119 7.64 -13.26 -0.70
N ALA A 120 7.84 -13.21 0.62
CA ALA A 120 7.10 -14.06 1.53
C ALA A 120 5.67 -13.54 1.72
N GLU A 121 4.67 -14.41 1.51
CA GLU A 121 3.29 -14.19 1.93
C GLU A 121 3.16 -14.62 3.39
N VAL A 122 2.80 -13.66 4.26
CA VAL A 122 2.63 -13.88 5.70
C VAL A 122 1.24 -13.44 6.18
N GLY A 123 0.29 -13.33 5.24
CA GLY A 123 -1.08 -12.87 5.47
C GLY A 123 -1.35 -11.42 5.08
N GLN A 124 -0.34 -10.69 4.53
CA GLN A 124 -0.48 -9.28 4.11
C GLN A 124 -1.13 -9.12 2.72
N GLY A 125 -1.43 -10.21 2.01
CA GLY A 125 -2.19 -10.17 0.76
C GLY A 125 -1.35 -9.95 -0.50
N PHE A 126 -0.07 -10.27 -0.50
CA PHE A 126 0.80 -10.14 -1.68
C PHE A 126 0.30 -10.99 -2.86
N VAL A 127 -0.21 -12.19 -2.60
CA VAL A 127 -0.80 -13.06 -3.64
C VAL A 127 -1.95 -12.37 -4.37
N THR A 128 -2.82 -11.68 -3.63
CA THR A 128 -3.93 -10.92 -4.22
C THR A 128 -3.43 -9.72 -5.02
N LEU A 129 -2.44 -9.00 -4.48
CA LEU A 129 -1.79 -7.88 -5.16
C LEU A 129 -1.20 -8.31 -6.52
N VAL A 130 -0.47 -9.44 -6.54
CA VAL A 130 0.11 -9.98 -7.79
C VAL A 130 -0.97 -10.28 -8.83
N ARG A 131 -2.05 -10.95 -8.43
CA ARG A 131 -3.17 -11.27 -9.35
C ARG A 131 -3.81 -10.01 -9.93
N GLN A 132 -3.99 -8.97 -9.12
CA GLN A 132 -4.53 -7.70 -9.60
C GLN A 132 -3.60 -7.00 -10.58
N ILE A 133 -2.31 -6.94 -10.29
CA ILE A 133 -1.31 -6.34 -11.19
C ILE A 133 -1.30 -7.09 -12.53
N VAL A 134 -1.26 -8.41 -12.50
CA VAL A 134 -1.24 -9.23 -13.72
C VAL A 134 -2.53 -9.03 -14.52
N GLY A 135 -3.69 -9.08 -13.87
CA GLY A 135 -4.99 -8.83 -14.53
C GLY A 135 -5.06 -7.44 -15.17
N GLU A 136 -4.62 -6.40 -14.47
CA GLU A 136 -4.60 -5.02 -14.97
C GLU A 136 -3.65 -4.85 -16.17
N VAL A 137 -2.43 -5.44 -16.10
CA VAL A 137 -1.40 -5.21 -17.11
C VAL A 137 -1.54 -6.13 -18.32
N LEU A 138 -1.86 -7.40 -18.09
CA LEU A 138 -1.90 -8.44 -19.13
C LEU A 138 -3.32 -8.87 -19.54
N GLY A 139 -4.33 -8.46 -18.78
CA GLY A 139 -5.73 -8.84 -19.06
C GLY A 139 -5.96 -10.35 -18.92
N VAL A 140 -5.25 -11.04 -18.01
CA VAL A 140 -5.37 -12.48 -17.77
C VAL A 140 -5.91 -12.75 -16.36
N ASP A 141 -6.79 -13.73 -16.24
CA ASP A 141 -7.37 -14.18 -14.97
C ASP A 141 -6.60 -15.35 -14.36
N GLU A 142 -5.96 -16.17 -15.21
CA GLU A 142 -5.21 -17.33 -14.75
C GLU A 142 -3.77 -16.95 -14.41
N VAL A 143 -3.51 -16.83 -13.11
CA VAL A 143 -2.22 -16.41 -12.54
C VAL A 143 -1.68 -17.47 -11.60
N VAL A 144 -0.51 -17.99 -11.93
CA VAL A 144 0.25 -18.94 -11.12
C VAL A 144 1.40 -18.23 -10.43
N LEU A 145 1.49 -18.32 -9.12
CA LEU A 145 2.70 -17.96 -8.40
C LEU A 145 3.60 -19.20 -8.32
N ALA A 146 4.74 -19.12 -8.98
CA ALA A 146 5.70 -20.22 -9.00
C ALA A 146 6.35 -20.39 -7.63
N PRO A 147 6.67 -21.65 -7.23
CA PRO A 147 7.54 -21.88 -6.09
C PRO A 147 8.87 -21.16 -6.27
N VAL A 148 9.40 -20.62 -5.19
CA VAL A 148 10.65 -19.85 -5.21
C VAL A 148 11.80 -20.71 -4.70
N GLU A 149 12.86 -20.79 -5.51
CA GLU A 149 14.13 -21.37 -5.14
C GLU A 149 15.24 -20.31 -5.21
N THR A 150 16.19 -20.36 -4.31
CA THR A 150 17.28 -19.38 -4.23
C THR A 150 18.19 -19.36 -5.47
N THR A 151 18.08 -20.38 -6.33
CA THR A 151 18.82 -20.50 -7.59
C THR A 151 18.04 -19.98 -8.81
N SER A 152 16.72 -19.78 -8.68
CA SER A 152 15.83 -19.48 -9.80
C SER A 152 15.48 -18.01 -9.95
N ILE A 153 15.60 -17.23 -8.90
CA ILE A 153 15.24 -15.80 -8.87
C ILE A 153 16.14 -15.04 -7.88
N GLY A 154 16.38 -13.77 -8.17
CA GLY A 154 17.06 -12.86 -7.25
C GLY A 154 16.20 -12.52 -6.03
N SER A 155 16.81 -11.80 -5.08
CA SER A 155 16.12 -11.38 -3.86
C SER A 155 14.96 -10.43 -4.17
N ALA A 156 13.85 -10.60 -3.47
CA ALA A 156 12.78 -9.61 -3.39
C ALA A 156 12.89 -8.72 -2.13
N GLY A 157 13.96 -8.88 -1.37
CA GLY A 157 14.14 -8.21 -0.08
C GLY A 157 13.21 -8.77 1.01
N SER A 158 13.17 -8.09 2.14
CA SER A 158 12.41 -8.55 3.30
C SER A 158 10.93 -8.14 3.23
N THR A 159 10.06 -8.94 3.85
CA THR A 159 8.65 -8.59 4.12
C THR A 159 8.60 -7.69 5.37
N SER A 160 9.11 -6.46 5.27
CA SER A 160 9.19 -5.47 6.35
C SER A 160 9.22 -4.05 5.78
N ALA A 161 9.40 -3.04 6.62
CA ALA A 161 9.53 -1.63 6.23
C ALA A 161 8.35 -1.08 5.38
N SER A 162 7.19 -1.73 5.37
CA SER A 162 6.01 -1.37 4.56
C SER A 162 6.36 -1.17 3.08
N ARG A 163 7.14 -2.09 2.50
CA ARG A 163 7.75 -1.91 1.17
C ARG A 163 7.15 -2.76 0.06
N GLN A 164 6.39 -3.79 0.40
CA GLN A 164 6.07 -4.85 -0.56
C GLN A 164 5.22 -4.40 -1.74
N THR A 165 4.19 -3.57 -1.53
CA THR A 165 3.37 -3.06 -2.62
C THR A 165 4.21 -2.26 -3.61
N TRP A 166 5.09 -1.39 -3.13
CA TRP A 166 5.95 -0.58 -3.97
C TRP A 166 7.08 -1.38 -4.61
N MET A 167 7.85 -2.12 -3.79
CA MET A 167 9.06 -2.80 -4.27
C MET A 167 8.73 -4.09 -5.04
N SER A 168 8.10 -5.05 -4.38
CA SER A 168 7.80 -6.35 -5.00
C SER A 168 6.66 -6.25 -5.99
N GLY A 169 5.60 -5.48 -5.68
CA GLY A 169 4.52 -5.17 -6.61
C GLY A 169 5.02 -4.40 -7.83
N GLY A 170 5.88 -3.39 -7.64
CA GLY A 170 6.53 -2.66 -8.73
C GLY A 170 7.39 -3.56 -9.63
N ALA A 171 8.14 -4.50 -9.05
CA ALA A 171 8.90 -5.49 -9.82
C ALA A 171 7.98 -6.37 -10.68
N VAL A 172 6.89 -6.88 -10.09
CA VAL A 172 5.89 -7.67 -10.83
C VAL A 172 5.26 -6.85 -11.95
N GLN A 173 4.88 -5.60 -11.69
CA GLN A 173 4.32 -4.71 -12.70
C GLN A 173 5.28 -4.50 -13.85
N MET A 174 6.54 -4.17 -13.58
CA MET A 174 7.57 -3.98 -14.61
C MET A 174 7.82 -5.24 -15.44
N ALA A 175 7.78 -6.42 -14.81
CA ALA A 175 7.92 -7.70 -15.53
C ALA A 175 6.74 -7.93 -16.48
N CYS A 176 5.51 -7.70 -16.02
CA CYS A 176 4.31 -7.81 -16.84
C CYS A 176 4.29 -6.78 -17.99
N GLU A 177 4.66 -5.53 -17.73
CA GLU A 177 4.76 -4.49 -18.76
C GLU A 177 5.81 -4.84 -19.83
N SER A 178 6.93 -5.46 -19.43
CA SER A 178 7.97 -5.91 -20.35
C SER A 178 7.47 -7.07 -21.22
N VAL A 179 6.78 -8.04 -20.62
CA VAL A 179 6.13 -9.16 -21.35
C VAL A 179 5.08 -8.62 -22.32
N ARG A 180 4.21 -7.69 -21.87
CA ARG A 180 3.22 -7.06 -22.73
C ARG A 180 3.85 -6.38 -23.95
N ARG A 181 4.89 -5.61 -23.74
CA ARG A 181 5.61 -4.89 -24.82
C ARG A 181 6.22 -5.86 -25.82
N GLU A 182 6.88 -6.90 -25.33
CA GLU A 182 7.48 -7.93 -26.19
C GLU A 182 6.42 -8.68 -26.99
N LEU A 183 5.30 -9.08 -26.36
CA LEU A 183 4.19 -9.72 -27.02
C LEU A 183 3.63 -8.87 -28.18
N LEU A 184 3.31 -7.60 -27.89
CA LEU A 184 2.78 -6.69 -28.90
C LEU A 184 3.78 -6.47 -30.03
N THR A 185 5.08 -6.41 -29.74
CA THR A 185 6.15 -6.29 -30.74
C THR A 185 6.23 -7.53 -31.63
N ARG A 186 6.12 -8.74 -31.07
CA ARG A 186 6.09 -10.01 -31.84
C ARG A 186 4.89 -10.08 -32.77
N VAL A 187 3.70 -9.76 -32.25
CA VAL A 187 2.47 -9.74 -33.05
C VAL A 187 2.58 -8.69 -34.16
N ALA A 188 3.03 -7.48 -33.86
CA ALA A 188 3.23 -6.42 -34.85
C ALA A 188 4.16 -6.84 -35.98
N THR A 189 5.29 -7.48 -35.63
CA THR A 189 6.26 -7.99 -36.60
C THR A 189 5.68 -9.11 -37.47
N THR A 190 4.93 -10.04 -36.86
CA THR A 190 4.33 -11.18 -37.58
C THR A 190 3.27 -10.74 -38.58
N HIS A 191 2.51 -9.69 -38.26
CA HIS A 191 1.41 -9.21 -39.09
C HIS A 191 1.74 -7.96 -39.92
N ASP A 192 2.99 -7.51 -39.88
CA ASP A 192 3.48 -6.32 -40.60
C ASP A 192 2.65 -5.05 -40.32
N VAL A 193 2.36 -4.82 -39.02
CA VAL A 193 1.63 -3.64 -38.54
C VAL A 193 2.47 -2.86 -37.51
N SER A 194 2.08 -1.62 -37.23
CA SER A 194 2.72 -0.86 -36.17
C SER A 194 2.33 -1.38 -34.79
N VAL A 195 3.29 -1.49 -33.88
CA VAL A 195 3.00 -1.85 -32.47
C VAL A 195 2.06 -0.83 -31.79
N HIS A 196 2.06 0.42 -32.27
CA HIS A 196 1.18 1.48 -31.79
C HIS A 196 -0.29 1.30 -32.21
N ASP A 197 -0.54 0.43 -33.20
CA ASP A 197 -1.88 0.10 -33.68
C ASP A 197 -2.47 -1.12 -32.95
N LEU A 198 -1.76 -1.67 -31.97
CA LEU A 198 -2.16 -2.86 -31.23
C LEU A 198 -2.46 -2.52 -29.75
N MET A 199 -3.42 -3.26 -29.20
CA MET A 199 -3.71 -3.25 -27.79
C MET A 199 -3.91 -4.68 -27.27
N LEU A 200 -3.62 -4.87 -25.99
CA LEU A 200 -3.95 -6.10 -25.25
C LEU A 200 -5.12 -5.79 -24.32
N VAL A 201 -6.24 -6.43 -24.54
CA VAL A 201 -7.50 -6.24 -23.79
C VAL A 201 -8.30 -7.54 -23.76
N ASP A 202 -8.90 -7.82 -22.62
CA ASP A 202 -9.81 -8.97 -22.41
C ASP A 202 -9.25 -10.30 -22.95
N GLY A 203 -7.98 -10.58 -22.68
CA GLY A 203 -7.31 -11.80 -23.11
C GLY A 203 -7.10 -11.91 -24.62
N ARG A 204 -7.01 -10.80 -25.33
CA ARG A 204 -6.81 -10.75 -26.79
C ARG A 204 -5.84 -9.64 -27.19
N VAL A 205 -5.06 -9.89 -28.24
CA VAL A 205 -4.31 -8.83 -28.93
C VAL A 205 -5.16 -8.34 -30.09
N CYS A 206 -5.58 -7.09 -30.03
CA CYS A 206 -6.48 -6.49 -31.01
C CYS A 206 -5.87 -5.24 -31.64
N SER A 207 -6.30 -4.96 -32.89
CA SER A 207 -6.06 -3.65 -33.49
C SER A 207 -6.83 -2.55 -32.77
N LEU A 208 -6.17 -1.39 -32.61
CA LEU A 208 -6.85 -0.20 -32.08
C LEU A 208 -7.98 0.26 -33.00
N PRO A 209 -9.13 0.72 -32.46
CA PRO A 209 -10.18 1.28 -33.28
C PRO A 209 -9.69 2.44 -34.13
N GLY A 210 -9.86 2.34 -35.47
CA GLY A 210 -9.41 3.36 -36.40
C GLY A 210 -7.94 3.29 -36.82
N SER A 211 -7.19 2.31 -36.36
CA SER A 211 -5.85 2.00 -36.88
C SER A 211 -6.03 1.26 -38.21
N GLY A 212 -5.45 1.79 -39.24
CA GLY A 212 -5.46 1.23 -40.59
C GLY A 212 -6.47 1.88 -41.52
N SER A 213 -5.97 2.26 -42.69
CA SER A 213 -6.74 2.84 -43.79
C SER A 213 -6.36 2.11 -45.09
N GLY A 214 -7.32 1.43 -45.69
CA GLY A 214 -7.13 0.76 -46.98
C GLY A 214 -8.07 -0.46 -47.15
N ALA A 215 -8.35 -0.82 -48.39
CA ALA A 215 -9.27 -1.93 -48.75
C ALA A 215 -8.73 -3.33 -48.37
N GLU A 216 -7.47 -3.44 -47.97
CA GLU A 216 -6.80 -4.71 -47.59
C GLU A 216 -6.48 -4.81 -46.08
N TYR A 217 -6.88 -3.82 -45.24
CA TYR A 217 -6.62 -3.87 -43.81
C TYR A 217 -7.54 -4.89 -43.14
N LEU A 218 -6.95 -5.99 -42.69
CA LEU A 218 -7.63 -6.97 -41.83
C LEU A 218 -7.31 -6.64 -40.38
N PRO A 219 -8.31 -6.30 -39.54
CA PRO A 219 -8.06 -6.03 -38.14
C PRO A 219 -7.55 -7.30 -37.45
N ILE A 220 -6.53 -7.14 -36.62
CA ILE A 220 -6.01 -8.20 -35.77
C ILE A 220 -6.99 -8.41 -34.61
N ASP A 221 -7.34 -9.65 -34.35
CA ASP A 221 -8.12 -10.11 -33.21
C ASP A 221 -7.64 -11.51 -32.83
N LEU A 222 -6.52 -11.58 -32.11
CA LEU A 222 -5.80 -12.80 -31.80
C LEU A 222 -5.99 -13.18 -30.35
N PRO A 223 -6.54 -14.37 -30.02
CA PRO A 223 -6.62 -14.86 -28.66
C PRO A 223 -5.25 -14.94 -28.00
N LEU A 224 -5.19 -14.64 -26.72
CA LEU A 224 -3.91 -14.57 -25.99
C LEU A 224 -3.22 -15.94 -25.88
N ASP A 225 -3.97 -17.02 -25.78
CA ASP A 225 -3.44 -18.38 -25.76
C ASP A 225 -2.73 -18.75 -27.08
N GLU A 226 -3.25 -18.28 -28.21
CA GLU A 226 -2.61 -18.42 -29.53
C GLU A 226 -1.41 -17.49 -29.68
N ALA A 227 -1.57 -16.21 -29.29
CA ALA A 227 -0.52 -15.20 -29.35
C ALA A 227 0.70 -15.55 -28.48
N THR A 228 0.48 -16.36 -27.45
CA THR A 228 1.50 -16.84 -26.50
C THR A 228 1.75 -18.34 -26.57
N ALA A 229 1.51 -18.98 -27.73
CA ALA A 229 1.85 -20.39 -27.98
C ALA A 229 3.35 -20.64 -27.75
N GLU A 230 4.19 -19.67 -28.13
CA GLU A 230 5.56 -19.56 -27.64
C GLU A 230 5.60 -18.61 -26.45
N ALA A 231 6.25 -19.02 -25.37
CA ALA A 231 6.33 -18.25 -24.14
C ALA A 231 6.98 -16.88 -24.39
N VAL A 232 6.43 -15.87 -23.75
CA VAL A 232 7.03 -14.53 -23.63
C VAL A 232 7.43 -14.33 -22.18
N GLU A 233 8.68 -13.96 -21.93
CA GLU A 233 9.17 -13.83 -20.56
C GLU A 233 10.02 -12.58 -20.36
N ALA A 234 10.04 -12.11 -19.12
CA ALA A 234 10.91 -11.02 -18.69
C ALA A 234 11.33 -11.18 -17.24
N ASP A 235 12.60 -10.93 -16.98
CA ASP A 235 13.20 -10.78 -15.67
C ASP A 235 13.49 -9.30 -15.40
N VAL A 236 13.15 -8.81 -14.22
CA VAL A 236 13.38 -7.41 -13.85
C VAL A 236 13.95 -7.30 -12.44
N LEU A 237 14.65 -6.20 -12.19
CA LEU A 237 15.08 -5.76 -10.89
C LEU A 237 14.58 -4.32 -10.67
N HIS A 238 13.62 -4.17 -9.77
CA HIS A 238 13.07 -2.87 -9.40
C HIS A 238 13.83 -2.27 -8.22
N ARG A 239 14.05 -0.94 -8.27
CA ARG A 239 14.64 -0.14 -7.19
C ARG A 239 13.80 1.11 -6.97
N HIS A 240 13.73 1.59 -5.73
CA HIS A 240 13.21 2.93 -5.45
C HIS A 240 14.26 4.01 -5.76
N ALA A 241 13.86 5.27 -5.69
CA ALA A 241 14.79 6.40 -5.80
C ALA A 241 15.89 6.30 -4.72
N PRO A 242 17.15 6.60 -5.04
CA PRO A 242 18.22 6.55 -4.07
C PRO A 242 17.95 7.44 -2.86
N THR A 243 18.33 6.95 -1.68
CA THR A 243 18.34 7.73 -0.43
C THR A 243 19.78 7.95 0.03
N LEU A 244 20.00 8.91 0.91
CA LEU A 244 21.31 9.20 1.46
C LEU A 244 21.37 8.73 2.91
N PRO A 245 22.52 8.24 3.38
CA PRO A 245 22.73 8.01 4.80
C PRO A 245 22.66 9.34 5.57
N LEU A 246 22.25 9.27 6.82
CA LEU A 246 22.37 10.43 7.72
C LEU A 246 23.84 10.69 8.03
N ASP A 247 24.21 11.96 8.07
CA ASP A 247 25.56 12.39 8.50
C ASP A 247 25.78 12.26 10.01
N GLY A 248 26.94 12.68 10.49
CA GLY A 248 27.30 12.61 11.91
C GLY A 248 26.40 13.44 12.85
N ASP A 249 25.69 14.41 12.30
CA ASP A 249 24.72 15.26 13.00
C ASP A 249 23.27 14.78 12.82
N GLY A 250 23.07 13.65 12.15
CA GLY A 250 21.76 13.06 11.89
C GLY A 250 20.97 13.78 10.79
N GLN A 251 21.65 14.45 9.85
CA GLN A 251 21.01 15.18 8.75
C GLN A 251 21.19 14.45 7.42
N GLY A 252 20.15 14.51 6.56
CA GLY A 252 20.21 13.94 5.21
C GLY A 252 18.84 13.65 4.61
N ASP A 253 18.80 13.47 3.28
CA ASP A 253 17.61 13.02 2.52
C ASP A 253 17.48 11.48 2.62
N ALA A 254 17.08 11.03 3.80
CA ALA A 254 17.16 9.63 4.18
C ALA A 254 15.95 8.78 3.75
N HIS A 255 14.80 9.40 3.43
CA HIS A 255 13.55 8.67 3.24
C HIS A 255 12.94 8.90 1.86
N VAL A 256 12.35 7.84 1.28
CA VAL A 256 11.70 7.89 -0.04
C VAL A 256 10.29 8.48 0.06
N SER A 257 9.49 8.01 1.01
CA SER A 257 8.09 8.40 1.18
C SER A 257 7.59 8.07 2.59
N PHE A 258 6.38 8.54 2.90
CA PHE A 258 5.74 8.34 4.20
C PHE A 258 4.29 7.92 4.05
N ALA A 259 3.81 7.11 5.00
CA ALA A 259 2.39 6.88 5.24
C ALA A 259 1.99 7.64 6.51
N VAL A 260 0.75 8.11 6.55
CA VAL A 260 0.20 8.88 7.69
C VAL A 260 -1.00 8.16 8.26
N SER A 261 -1.09 8.14 9.58
CA SER A 261 -2.27 7.62 10.27
C SER A 261 -2.64 8.47 11.49
N ALA A 262 -3.93 8.54 11.78
CA ALA A 262 -4.46 9.07 13.04
C ALA A 262 -5.43 8.06 13.63
N HIS A 263 -5.43 7.97 14.96
CA HIS A 263 -6.29 7.07 15.72
C HIS A 263 -6.96 7.84 16.83
N ARG A 264 -8.27 7.62 17.01
CA ARG A 264 -9.03 8.07 18.15
C ARG A 264 -9.50 6.85 18.91
N ALA A 265 -9.22 6.78 20.18
CA ALA A 265 -9.72 5.74 21.07
C ALA A 265 -10.65 6.34 22.10
N ILE A 266 -11.81 5.69 22.28
CA ILE A 266 -12.71 5.91 23.41
C ILE A 266 -12.63 4.67 24.29
N VAL A 267 -12.34 4.87 25.57
CA VAL A 267 -12.16 3.79 26.53
C VAL A 267 -13.01 4.03 27.78
N ASP A 268 -13.47 2.94 28.36
CA ASP A 268 -14.04 2.93 29.72
C ASP A 268 -13.00 2.33 30.66
N VAL A 269 -12.74 3.01 31.75
CA VAL A 269 -11.75 2.65 32.77
C VAL A 269 -12.44 2.44 34.11
N ASP A 270 -12.15 1.34 34.74
CA ASP A 270 -12.39 1.11 36.15
C ASP A 270 -11.09 1.49 36.90
N PRO A 271 -11.08 2.64 37.62
CA PRO A 271 -9.87 3.09 38.29
C PRO A 271 -9.51 2.25 39.52
N ASP A 272 -10.48 1.59 40.15
CA ASP A 272 -10.25 0.79 41.35
C ASP A 272 -9.60 -0.57 41.01
N LEU A 273 -10.05 -1.18 39.93
CA LEU A 273 -9.52 -2.47 39.45
C LEU A 273 -8.42 -2.31 38.42
N GLY A 274 -8.21 -1.10 37.88
CA GLY A 274 -7.25 -0.85 36.82
C GLY A 274 -7.60 -1.53 35.49
N LEU A 275 -8.88 -1.81 35.25
CA LEU A 275 -9.35 -2.47 34.02
C LEU A 275 -9.75 -1.44 32.98
N VAL A 276 -9.44 -1.75 31.72
CA VAL A 276 -9.74 -0.90 30.55
C VAL A 276 -10.57 -1.68 29.55
N LYS A 277 -11.62 -1.07 29.05
CA LYS A 277 -12.41 -1.54 27.91
C LYS A 277 -12.30 -0.55 26.78
N VAL A 278 -11.82 -0.98 25.62
CA VAL A 278 -11.93 -0.18 24.39
C VAL A 278 -13.38 -0.21 23.94
N VAL A 279 -13.98 0.96 23.88
CA VAL A 279 -15.38 1.14 23.46
C VAL A 279 -15.44 1.39 21.96
N GLU A 280 -14.56 2.26 21.48
CA GLU A 280 -14.45 2.60 20.06
C GLU A 280 -13.00 2.87 19.70
N LEU A 281 -12.60 2.41 18.54
CA LEU A 281 -11.34 2.79 17.90
C LEU A 281 -11.65 3.28 16.49
N THR A 282 -11.44 4.57 16.25
CA THR A 282 -11.55 5.18 14.93
C THR A 282 -10.15 5.34 14.33
N THR A 283 -9.99 4.98 13.08
CA THR A 283 -8.71 5.17 12.37
C THR A 283 -8.92 5.87 11.04
N ALA A 284 -8.04 6.78 10.71
CA ALA A 284 -7.94 7.42 9.41
C ALA A 284 -6.49 7.29 8.92
N GLN A 285 -6.31 6.93 7.65
CA GLN A 285 -4.98 6.66 7.10
C GLN A 285 -4.86 7.21 5.68
N ASP A 286 -3.69 7.73 5.35
CA ASP A 286 -3.24 7.90 3.97
C ASP A 286 -2.10 6.92 3.71
N VAL A 287 -2.37 5.97 2.82
CA VAL A 287 -1.42 4.95 2.36
C VAL A 287 -1.18 5.04 0.86
N GLY A 288 -1.55 6.17 0.26
CA GLY A 288 -1.55 6.39 -1.19
C GLY A 288 -2.72 5.68 -1.88
N ARG A 289 -2.54 5.28 -3.15
CA ARG A 289 -3.56 4.52 -3.90
C ARG A 289 -3.74 3.15 -3.27
N VAL A 290 -4.93 2.90 -2.74
CA VAL A 290 -5.28 1.66 -2.05
C VAL A 290 -5.45 0.52 -3.06
N LEU A 291 -4.71 -0.56 -2.84
CA LEU A 291 -4.75 -1.79 -3.64
C LEU A 291 -4.77 -3.00 -2.69
N PRO A 292 -5.78 -3.83 -2.64
CA PRO A 292 -7.20 -3.64 -2.97
C PRO A 292 -7.99 -2.95 -1.84
N PRO A 293 -9.05 -2.20 -2.14
CA PRO A 293 -9.80 -1.43 -1.13
C PRO A 293 -10.36 -2.26 0.01
N LEU A 294 -10.93 -3.43 -0.27
CA LEU A 294 -11.52 -4.30 0.76
C LEU A 294 -10.50 -4.86 1.74
N GLN A 295 -9.27 -5.13 1.30
CA GLN A 295 -8.21 -5.57 2.21
C GLN A 295 -7.73 -4.44 3.12
N ALA A 296 -7.64 -3.23 2.59
CA ALA A 296 -7.30 -2.06 3.40
C ALA A 296 -8.35 -1.74 4.46
N LEU A 297 -9.65 -1.95 4.15
CA LEU A 297 -10.72 -1.83 5.14
C LEU A 297 -10.67 -2.93 6.20
N GLY A 298 -10.16 -4.11 5.86
CA GLY A 298 -10.04 -5.24 6.79
C GLY A 298 -8.86 -5.14 7.76
N GLN A 299 -7.89 -4.26 7.48
CA GLN A 299 -6.74 -4.02 8.37
C GLN A 299 -7.12 -3.14 9.55
#